data_79a216132b31b30301c41429bf5fd72c
#
_entry.id   79a216132b31b30301c41429bf5fd72c
#
_cell.length_a   1.000
_cell.length_b   1.000
_cell.length_c   1.000
_cell.angle_alpha   90.00
_cell.angle_beta   90.00
_cell.angle_gamma   90.00
#
_symmetry.space_group_name_H-M   'P 1'
#
loop_
_entity.id
_entity.type
_entity.pdbx_description
1 polymer ?
#
loop_
_entity_poly.entity_id
_entity_poly.type
_entity_poly.pdbx_seq_one_letter_code
_entity_poly.pdbx_strand_id
1 'polypeptide(L)'
;MKTEPKLDGNFWNDRYRSNETGWDLGQVSPPLKGYIDQLTDKNLRILIPGCGNSYEAEYLLEKGFKNITVIDIAPELVERLKSKFQSNQNINVVLGDFFTHKAEYDLVLEQTFFCALDPKLRKNYAEAMEALLVKGGKLAGVLFGKEFETQGPP
;
A
#
# COMPACT_ATOMS: atom_id res chain seq x y z
N MET A 1 -20.16 15.38 -21.07
CA MET A 1 -18.82 15.27 -20.41
C MET A 1 -18.81 13.98 -19.61
N LYS A 2 -17.84 13.10 -19.85
CA LYS A 2 -17.62 11.98 -18.92
C LYS A 2 -16.96 12.58 -17.68
N THR A 3 -17.63 12.55 -16.55
CA THR A 3 -17.02 12.87 -15.26
C THR A 3 -15.95 11.82 -14.98
N GLU A 4 -14.73 12.24 -14.67
CA GLU A 4 -13.69 11.32 -14.23
C GLU A 4 -14.18 10.53 -13.00
N PRO A 5 -13.95 9.22 -12.94
CA PRO A 5 -14.40 8.42 -11.82
C PRO A 5 -13.74 8.92 -10.52
N LYS A 6 -14.52 8.98 -9.46
CA LYS A 6 -14.00 9.27 -8.14
C LYS A 6 -13.29 8.03 -7.60
N LEU A 7 -11.99 8.13 -7.37
CA LEU A 7 -11.14 7.02 -6.88
C LEU A 7 -11.32 6.82 -5.37
N ASP A 8 -12.53 6.47 -4.94
CA ASP A 8 -12.89 6.23 -3.54
C ASP A 8 -12.98 4.72 -3.22
N GLY A 9 -13.36 4.41 -1.97
CA GLY A 9 -13.47 3.03 -1.51
C GLY A 9 -14.44 2.18 -2.32
N ASN A 10 -15.54 2.76 -2.84
CA ASN A 10 -16.50 2.04 -3.68
C ASN A 10 -15.91 1.69 -5.04
N PHE A 11 -15.21 2.65 -5.66
CA PHE A 11 -14.50 2.42 -6.92
C PHE A 11 -13.56 1.22 -6.82
N TRP A 12 -12.72 1.20 -5.78
CA TRP A 12 -11.77 0.12 -5.59
C TRP A 12 -12.43 -1.20 -5.22
N ASN A 13 -13.49 -1.19 -4.38
CA ASN A 13 -14.29 -2.38 -4.11
C ASN A 13 -14.83 -3.02 -5.39
N ASP A 14 -15.39 -2.22 -6.28
CA ASP A 14 -15.96 -2.72 -7.54
C ASP A 14 -14.90 -3.36 -8.42
N ARG A 15 -13.67 -2.80 -8.46
CA ARG A 15 -12.53 -3.40 -9.16
C ARG A 15 -12.17 -4.77 -8.59
N TYR A 16 -12.15 -4.92 -7.27
CA TYR A 16 -11.90 -6.22 -6.63
C TYR A 16 -13.03 -7.21 -6.87
N ARG A 17 -14.29 -6.77 -6.84
CA ARG A 17 -15.46 -7.62 -7.14
C ARG A 17 -15.47 -8.12 -8.58
N SER A 18 -15.11 -7.29 -9.54
CA SER A 18 -15.07 -7.64 -10.96
C SER A 18 -13.81 -8.34 -11.41
N ASN A 19 -12.85 -8.59 -10.50
CA ASN A 19 -11.50 -9.10 -10.80
C ASN A 19 -10.72 -8.24 -11.81
N GLU A 20 -11.02 -6.96 -11.88
CA GLU A 20 -10.29 -5.99 -12.70
C GLU A 20 -9.06 -5.45 -11.94
N THR A 21 -8.18 -6.37 -11.54
CA THR A 21 -7.01 -6.12 -10.68
C THR A 21 -5.70 -6.41 -11.42
N GLY A 22 -5.55 -5.82 -12.60
CA GLY A 22 -4.37 -6.03 -13.46
C GLY A 22 -3.02 -5.66 -12.83
N TRP A 23 -3.03 -4.89 -11.74
CA TRP A 23 -1.85 -4.56 -10.95
C TRP A 23 -1.42 -5.66 -9.98
N ASP A 24 -2.31 -6.63 -9.69
CA ASP A 24 -2.05 -7.71 -8.74
C ASP A 24 -1.11 -8.76 -9.36
N LEU A 25 0.04 -8.95 -8.77
CA LEU A 25 1.06 -9.90 -9.24
C LEU A 25 0.80 -11.32 -8.73
N GLY A 26 -0.13 -11.53 -7.82
CA GLY A 26 -0.38 -12.82 -7.15
C GLY A 26 0.73 -13.26 -6.19
N GLN A 27 1.73 -12.40 -5.97
CA GLN A 27 2.89 -12.66 -5.10
C GLN A 27 3.55 -11.34 -4.68
N VAL A 28 4.47 -11.43 -3.73
CA VAL A 28 5.32 -10.29 -3.38
C VAL A 28 6.10 -9.80 -4.60
N SER A 29 6.11 -8.49 -4.80
CA SER A 29 6.83 -7.85 -5.89
C SER A 29 8.33 -8.18 -5.81
N PRO A 30 8.97 -8.69 -6.88
CA PRO A 30 10.39 -9.02 -6.85
C PRO A 30 11.31 -7.88 -6.40
N PRO A 31 11.13 -6.62 -6.84
CA PRO A 31 11.94 -5.50 -6.35
C PRO A 31 11.75 -5.25 -4.85
N LEU A 32 10.53 -5.28 -4.34
CA LEU A 32 10.26 -5.10 -2.91
C LEU A 32 10.76 -6.27 -2.09
N LYS A 33 10.62 -7.50 -2.60
CA LYS A 33 11.22 -8.68 -1.99
C LYS A 33 12.72 -8.52 -1.80
N GLY A 34 13.43 -8.13 -2.86
CA GLY A 34 14.87 -7.89 -2.81
C GLY A 34 15.26 -6.77 -1.82
N TYR A 35 14.43 -5.74 -1.69
CA TYR A 35 14.63 -4.70 -0.69
C TYR A 35 14.41 -5.22 0.74
N ILE A 36 13.33 -5.96 0.99
CA ILE A 36 13.02 -6.54 2.29
C ILE A 36 14.11 -7.51 2.75
N ASP A 37 14.67 -8.30 1.84
CA ASP A 37 15.73 -9.27 2.15
C ASP A 37 17.02 -8.61 2.69
N GLN A 38 17.23 -7.32 2.44
CA GLN A 38 18.36 -6.56 2.95
C GLN A 38 18.12 -5.98 4.35
N LEU A 39 16.89 -5.98 4.83
CA LEU A 39 16.53 -5.39 6.11
C LEU A 39 16.87 -6.35 7.26
N THR A 40 17.64 -5.88 8.22
CA THR A 40 18.10 -6.67 9.38
C THR A 40 17.28 -6.41 10.64
N ASP A 41 16.83 -5.16 10.87
CA ASP A 41 16.02 -4.81 12.03
C ASP A 41 14.56 -5.25 11.84
N LYS A 42 14.17 -6.28 12.56
CA LYS A 42 12.79 -6.84 12.50
C LYS A 42 11.79 -6.06 13.36
N ASN A 43 12.21 -5.06 14.09
CA ASN A 43 11.36 -4.19 14.90
C ASN A 43 10.98 -2.88 14.20
N LEU A 44 11.42 -2.65 12.97
CA LEU A 44 10.99 -1.51 12.17
C LEU A 44 9.47 -1.41 12.12
N ARG A 45 8.94 -0.22 12.36
CA ARG A 45 7.51 0.09 12.13
C ARG A 45 7.31 0.35 10.65
N ILE A 46 6.58 -0.53 10.00
CA ILE A 46 6.43 -0.55 8.54
C ILE A 46 4.98 -0.27 8.17
N LEU A 47 4.76 0.69 7.27
CA LEU A 47 3.47 0.96 6.65
C LEU A 47 3.47 0.51 5.19
N ILE A 48 2.38 -0.12 4.77
CA ILE A 48 2.08 -0.43 3.37
C ILE A 48 0.75 0.24 3.02
N PRO A 49 0.75 1.44 2.42
CA PRO A 49 -0.47 2.13 2.00
C PRO A 49 -0.97 1.59 0.66
N GLY A 50 -2.30 1.60 0.46
CA GLY A 50 -2.90 1.01 -0.74
C GLY A 50 -2.49 -0.44 -0.90
N CYS A 51 -2.59 -1.19 0.18
CA CYS A 51 -1.91 -2.47 0.36
C CYS A 51 -2.43 -3.60 -0.53
N GLY A 52 -3.62 -3.45 -1.13
CA GLY A 52 -4.23 -4.51 -1.93
C GLY A 52 -4.28 -5.84 -1.19
N ASN A 53 -3.98 -6.94 -1.87
CA ASN A 53 -3.97 -8.28 -1.27
C ASN A 53 -2.81 -8.52 -0.28
N SER A 54 -1.90 -7.56 -0.14
CA SER A 54 -0.88 -7.50 0.91
C SER A 54 0.14 -8.64 0.90
N TYR A 55 0.60 -9.03 -0.28
CA TYR A 55 1.66 -10.05 -0.42
C TYR A 55 2.97 -9.62 0.24
N GLU A 56 3.30 -8.33 0.20
CA GLU A 56 4.47 -7.76 0.87
C GLU A 56 4.36 -7.91 2.40
N ALA A 57 3.15 -7.73 2.94
CA ALA A 57 2.92 -7.92 4.37
C ALA A 57 3.08 -9.40 4.78
N GLU A 58 2.57 -10.33 4.00
CA GLU A 58 2.80 -11.77 4.23
C GLU A 58 4.30 -12.09 4.24
N TYR A 59 5.02 -11.59 3.24
CA TYR A 59 6.45 -11.83 3.13
C TYR A 59 7.23 -11.23 4.32
N LEU A 60 6.87 -10.02 4.75
CA LEU A 60 7.45 -9.41 5.96
C LEU A 60 7.20 -10.27 7.21
N LEU A 61 5.98 -10.78 7.38
CA LEU A 61 5.65 -11.67 8.49
C LEU A 61 6.48 -12.97 8.45
N GLU A 62 6.61 -13.59 7.28
CA GLU A 62 7.47 -14.77 7.08
C GLU A 62 8.93 -14.50 7.43
N LYS A 63 9.41 -13.29 7.17
CA LYS A 63 10.77 -12.85 7.50
C LYS A 63 10.94 -12.41 8.96
N GLY A 64 9.90 -12.47 9.77
CA GLY A 64 9.96 -12.21 11.21
C GLY A 64 9.82 -10.74 11.61
N PHE A 65 9.33 -9.87 10.73
CA PHE A 65 8.98 -8.49 11.09
C PHE A 65 7.76 -8.47 12.02
N LYS A 66 7.76 -7.55 12.99
CA LYS A 66 6.82 -7.58 14.13
C LYS A 66 5.88 -6.37 14.19
N ASN A 67 6.12 -5.32 13.43
CA ASN A 67 5.38 -4.07 13.52
C ASN A 67 4.91 -3.61 12.13
N ILE A 68 3.97 -4.34 11.54
CA ILE A 68 3.47 -4.07 10.19
C ILE A 68 2.08 -3.43 10.30
N THR A 69 1.86 -2.36 9.56
CA THR A 69 0.54 -1.77 9.34
C THR A 69 0.24 -1.76 7.86
N VAL A 70 -0.91 -2.26 7.48
CA VAL A 70 -1.45 -2.16 6.12
C VAL A 70 -2.70 -1.30 6.15
N ILE A 71 -2.86 -0.41 5.18
CA ILE A 71 -4.01 0.48 5.08
C ILE A 71 -4.56 0.48 3.67
N ASP A 72 -5.86 0.36 3.56
CA ASP A 72 -6.57 0.47 2.29
C ASP A 72 -7.93 1.14 2.50
N ILE A 73 -8.43 1.75 1.44
CA ILE A 73 -9.72 2.47 1.43
C ILE A 73 -10.89 1.58 1.02
N ALA A 74 -10.63 0.39 0.46
CA ALA A 74 -11.63 -0.57 0.00
C ALA A 74 -12.17 -1.44 1.16
N PRO A 75 -13.41 -1.24 1.64
CA PRO A 75 -13.89 -1.90 2.84
C PRO A 75 -13.90 -3.43 2.77
N GLU A 76 -14.34 -4.00 1.65
CA GLU A 76 -14.43 -5.47 1.51
C GLU A 76 -13.07 -6.14 1.44
N LEU A 77 -12.09 -5.48 0.80
CA LEU A 77 -10.70 -5.93 0.82
C LEU A 77 -10.16 -5.95 2.25
N VAL A 78 -10.39 -4.87 3.00
CA VAL A 78 -9.91 -4.74 4.38
C VAL A 78 -10.54 -5.82 5.28
N GLU A 79 -11.83 -6.10 5.15
CA GLU A 79 -12.47 -7.18 5.91
C GLU A 79 -11.87 -8.57 5.59
N ARG A 80 -11.57 -8.84 4.33
CA ARG A 80 -10.84 -10.06 3.94
C ARG A 80 -9.46 -10.14 4.56
N LEU A 81 -8.72 -9.03 4.57
CA LEU A 81 -7.39 -8.96 5.18
C LEU A 81 -7.44 -9.14 6.70
N LYS A 82 -8.42 -8.53 7.37
CA LYS A 82 -8.63 -8.73 8.80
C LYS A 82 -8.89 -10.20 9.13
N SER A 83 -9.72 -10.86 8.34
CA SER A 83 -9.96 -12.31 8.50
C SER A 83 -8.70 -13.13 8.25
N LYS A 84 -7.94 -12.80 7.20
CA LYS A 84 -6.70 -13.49 6.83
C LYS A 84 -5.64 -13.41 7.93
N PHE A 85 -5.49 -12.24 8.54
CA PHE A 85 -4.45 -11.97 9.55
C PHE A 85 -4.97 -11.99 10.99
N GLN A 86 -6.20 -12.43 11.24
CA GLN A 86 -6.88 -12.32 12.54
C GLN A 86 -6.10 -12.92 13.73
N SER A 87 -5.28 -13.93 13.51
CA SER A 87 -4.49 -14.58 14.54
C SER A 87 -3.05 -14.05 14.66
N ASN A 88 -2.67 -13.10 13.82
CA ASN A 88 -1.31 -12.57 13.80
C ASN A 88 -1.22 -11.22 14.51
N GLN A 89 -0.48 -11.17 15.62
CA GLN A 89 -0.33 -9.95 16.43
C GLN A 89 0.71 -8.97 15.86
N ASN A 90 1.47 -9.36 14.85
CA ASN A 90 2.55 -8.56 14.27
C ASN A 90 2.09 -7.66 13.11
N ILE A 91 0.79 -7.71 12.77
CA ILE A 91 0.19 -6.91 11.71
C ILE A 91 -1.09 -6.24 12.19
N ASN A 92 -1.25 -4.97 11.82
CA ASN A 92 -2.46 -4.20 12.00
C ASN A 92 -3.07 -3.87 10.64
N VAL A 93 -4.34 -4.22 10.44
CA VAL A 93 -5.08 -3.97 9.21
C VAL A 93 -6.04 -2.82 9.42
N VAL A 94 -5.86 -1.73 8.68
CA VAL A 94 -6.60 -0.48 8.84
C VAL A 94 -7.48 -0.21 7.61
N LEU A 95 -8.78 -0.02 7.85
CA LEU A 95 -9.66 0.62 6.88
C LEU A 95 -9.54 2.13 7.05
N GLY A 96 -9.02 2.83 6.05
CA GLY A 96 -8.88 4.27 6.16
C GLY A 96 -8.25 4.91 4.94
N ASP A 97 -8.28 6.23 4.97
CA ASP A 97 -7.63 7.08 3.99
C ASP A 97 -6.20 7.39 4.43
N PHE A 98 -5.24 7.06 3.58
CA PHE A 98 -3.82 7.35 3.78
C PHE A 98 -3.56 8.84 4.15
N PHE A 99 -4.27 9.77 3.53
CA PHE A 99 -4.07 11.21 3.73
C PHE A 99 -4.51 11.70 5.12
N THR A 100 -5.37 10.95 5.80
CA THR A 100 -5.84 11.27 7.15
C THR A 100 -5.25 10.38 8.23
N HIS A 101 -4.51 9.34 7.83
CA HIS A 101 -3.84 8.43 8.74
C HIS A 101 -2.73 9.13 9.51
N LYS A 102 -2.69 8.91 10.82
CA LYS A 102 -1.70 9.53 11.72
C LYS A 102 -1.04 8.47 12.57
N ALA A 103 0.22 8.26 12.33
CA ALA A 103 1.10 7.39 13.09
C ALA A 103 2.55 7.72 12.71
N GLU A 104 3.51 7.01 13.28
CA GLU A 104 4.92 7.16 12.98
C GLU A 104 5.51 5.86 12.49
N TYR A 105 6.25 5.91 11.39
CA TYR A 105 6.86 4.75 10.76
C TYR A 105 8.34 4.98 10.48
N ASP A 106 9.09 3.89 10.54
CA ASP A 106 10.51 3.85 10.18
C ASP A 106 10.70 3.57 8.69
N LEU A 107 9.71 2.90 8.10
CA LEU A 107 9.71 2.51 6.69
C LEU A 107 8.29 2.53 6.13
N VAL A 108 8.13 3.10 4.95
CA VAL A 108 6.94 2.93 4.12
C VAL A 108 7.34 2.18 2.86
N LEU A 109 6.63 1.09 2.57
CA LEU A 109 6.78 0.31 1.34
C LEU A 109 5.57 0.56 0.44
N GLU A 110 5.81 0.91 -0.82
CA GLU A 110 4.72 1.19 -1.74
C GLU A 110 4.99 0.65 -3.15
N GLN A 111 3.95 0.05 -3.71
CA GLN A 111 3.87 -0.30 -5.12
C GLN A 111 2.42 -0.18 -5.58
N THR A 112 2.22 0.37 -6.78
CA THR A 112 0.90 0.60 -7.37
C THR A 112 -0.04 1.49 -6.56
N PHE A 113 0.48 2.24 -5.59
CA PHE A 113 -0.29 3.18 -4.79
C PHE A 113 -0.20 4.61 -5.34
N PHE A 114 0.99 5.16 -5.48
CA PHE A 114 1.18 6.51 -6.03
C PHE A 114 0.54 6.66 -7.41
N CYS A 115 0.73 5.68 -8.28
CA CYS A 115 0.17 5.70 -9.63
C CYS A 115 -1.37 5.59 -9.66
N ALA A 116 -1.98 5.06 -8.61
CA ALA A 116 -3.43 4.92 -8.48
C ALA A 116 -4.12 6.18 -7.92
N LEU A 117 -3.34 7.19 -7.50
CA LEU A 117 -3.86 8.45 -6.97
C LEU A 117 -4.17 9.43 -8.12
N ASP A 118 -5.19 10.28 -7.90
CA ASP A 118 -5.39 11.46 -8.74
C ASP A 118 -4.08 12.28 -8.77
N PRO A 119 -3.55 12.64 -9.94
CA PRO A 119 -2.35 13.46 -10.06
C PRO A 119 -2.37 14.75 -9.24
N LYS A 120 -3.55 15.31 -8.98
CA LYS A 120 -3.73 16.48 -8.11
C LYS A 120 -3.30 16.23 -6.67
N LEU A 121 -3.30 14.97 -6.22
CA LEU A 121 -2.92 14.57 -4.86
C LEU A 121 -1.42 14.31 -4.68
N ARG A 122 -0.59 14.47 -5.71
CA ARG A 122 0.85 14.17 -5.62
C ARG A 122 1.57 15.00 -4.58
N LYS A 123 1.20 16.29 -4.44
CA LYS A 123 1.73 17.15 -3.38
C LYS A 123 1.30 16.66 -2.00
N ASN A 124 0.02 16.34 -1.83
CA ASN A 124 -0.51 15.79 -0.59
C ASN A 124 0.15 14.46 -0.22
N TYR A 125 0.45 13.63 -1.22
CA TYR A 125 1.20 12.37 -1.02
C TYR A 125 2.58 12.64 -0.41
N ALA A 126 3.35 13.58 -0.95
CA ALA A 126 4.66 13.92 -0.43
C ALA A 126 4.58 14.46 1.01
N GLU A 127 3.64 15.36 1.28
CA GLU A 127 3.41 15.92 2.61
C GLU A 127 2.96 14.83 3.62
N ALA A 128 2.09 13.91 3.21
CA ALA A 128 1.66 12.80 4.06
C ALA A 128 2.81 11.82 4.36
N MET A 129 3.65 11.50 3.37
CA MET A 129 4.83 10.66 3.58
C MET A 129 5.81 11.31 4.56
N GLU A 130 6.08 12.61 4.43
CA GLU A 130 6.92 13.34 5.37
C GLU A 130 6.36 13.29 6.80
N ALA A 131 5.05 13.49 6.94
CA ALA A 131 4.38 13.48 8.24
C ALA A 131 4.36 12.10 8.92
N LEU A 132 4.31 11.02 8.13
CA LEU A 132 4.26 9.64 8.63
C LEU A 132 5.65 9.06 8.94
N LEU A 133 6.70 9.54 8.31
CA LEU A 133 8.05 9.04 8.51
C LEU A 133 8.73 9.78 9.66
N VAL A 134 9.34 9.02 10.55
CA VAL A 134 10.24 9.57 11.58
C VAL A 134 11.50 10.14 10.93
N LYS A 135 12.25 10.94 11.68
CA LYS A 135 13.57 11.41 11.25
C LYS A 135 14.47 10.22 10.92
N GLY A 136 15.00 10.19 9.70
CA GLY A 136 15.81 9.06 9.20
C GLY A 136 14.98 7.89 8.66
N GLY A 137 13.65 7.97 8.74
CA GLY A 137 12.75 7.00 8.10
C GLY A 137 12.86 7.03 6.58
N LYS A 138 12.44 5.95 5.92
CA LYS A 138 12.60 5.75 4.49
C LYS A 138 11.29 5.41 3.81
N LEU A 139 11.10 5.96 2.62
CA LEU A 139 10.11 5.50 1.65
C LEU A 139 10.85 4.67 0.59
N ALA A 140 10.46 3.41 0.44
CA ALA A 140 10.93 2.53 -0.61
C ALA A 140 9.73 2.06 -1.45
N GLY A 141 9.84 2.21 -2.76
CA GLY A 141 8.71 1.90 -3.63
C GLY A 141 9.12 1.64 -5.07
N VAL A 142 8.14 1.17 -5.83
CA VAL A 142 8.26 0.94 -7.26
C VAL A 142 7.30 1.87 -7.99
N LEU A 143 7.84 2.73 -8.82
CA LEU A 143 7.10 3.70 -9.62
C LEU A 143 7.29 3.42 -11.10
N PHE A 144 6.30 3.83 -11.91
CA PHE A 144 6.43 3.77 -13.37
C PHE A 144 7.43 4.82 -13.87
N GLY A 145 8.43 4.36 -14.63
CA GLY A 145 9.42 5.19 -15.28
C GLY A 145 9.23 5.31 -16.79
N LYS A 146 8.03 5.05 -17.31
CA LYS A 146 7.70 5.11 -18.74
C LYS A 146 6.43 5.87 -19.01
N GLU A 147 6.31 6.40 -20.23
CA GLU A 147 5.05 6.88 -20.76
C GLU A 147 4.15 5.72 -21.18
N PHE A 148 2.84 5.89 -21.06
CA PHE A 148 1.87 4.92 -21.52
C PHE A 148 1.33 5.33 -22.89
N GLU A 149 1.20 4.39 -23.80
CA GLU A 149 0.60 4.60 -25.14
C GLU A 149 -0.91 4.82 -25.05
N THR A 150 -1.52 4.38 -23.97
CA THR A 150 -2.95 4.55 -23.68
C THR A 150 -3.10 5.29 -22.34
N GLN A 151 -4.35 5.49 -21.92
CA GLN A 151 -4.59 5.98 -20.55
C GLN A 151 -3.90 5.03 -19.57
N GLY A 152 -2.95 5.54 -18.80
CA GLY A 152 -2.20 4.78 -17.80
C GLY A 152 -3.07 4.32 -16.60
N PRO A 153 -2.45 4.02 -15.46
CA PRO A 153 -3.16 3.66 -14.24
C PRO A 153 -4.26 4.67 -13.91
N PRO A 154 -5.36 4.23 -13.27
CA PRO A 154 -6.53 5.06 -13.02
C PRO A 154 -6.23 6.33 -12.25
#